data_00742e3d4833de3ea95c4e41a5eb94b3
#
_entry.id   00742e3d4833de3ea95c4e41a5eb94b3
#
_cell.length_a   1.000
_cell.length_b   1.000
_cell.length_c   1.000
_cell.angle_alpha   90.00
_cell.angle_beta   90.00
_cell.angle_gamma   90.00
#
_symmetry.space_group_name_H-M   'P 1'
#
loop_
_entity.id
_entity.type
_entity.pdbx_description
1 polymer ?
#
loop_
_entity_poly.entity_id
_entity_poly.type
_entity_poly.pdbx_seq_one_letter_code
_entity_poly.pdbx_strand_id
1 'polypeptide(L)'
;MRVKDPAALRRKRMNRQYSQRDLAYLVRKSQNTISLLETGKMPTLTEDLALLISARLGVDWEDYFELEEHEVMPVVQSAVHTSGQIPLAS
;
A
#
# COMPACT_ATOMS: atom_id res chain seq x y z
N MET A 1 4.01 -2.35 -2.16
CA MET A 1 2.93 -1.97 -3.10
C MET A 1 3.23 -0.65 -3.76
N ARG A 2 2.61 -0.40 -4.88
CA ARG A 2 2.80 0.84 -5.62
C ARG A 2 1.47 1.55 -5.80
N VAL A 3 1.51 2.89 -5.75
CA VAL A 3 0.33 3.71 -5.99
C VAL A 3 0.06 3.75 -7.50
N LYS A 4 -1.14 3.35 -7.90
CA LYS A 4 -1.49 3.30 -9.33
C LYS A 4 -1.69 4.68 -9.91
N ASP A 5 -2.36 5.56 -9.17
CA ASP A 5 -2.68 6.91 -9.63
C ASP A 5 -2.69 7.84 -8.42
N PRO A 6 -1.59 8.55 -8.18
CA PRO A 6 -1.51 9.45 -7.03
C PRO A 6 -2.62 10.51 -7.01
N ALA A 7 -3.00 11.04 -8.16
CA ALA A 7 -4.06 12.05 -8.22
C ALA A 7 -5.42 11.46 -7.83
N ALA A 8 -5.67 10.21 -8.18
CA ALA A 8 -6.91 9.56 -7.79
C ALA A 8 -6.97 9.34 -6.28
N LEU A 9 -5.84 9.01 -5.68
CA LEU A 9 -5.75 8.83 -4.23
C LEU A 9 -6.11 10.16 -3.53
N ARG A 10 -5.55 11.25 -4.02
CA ARG A 10 -5.84 12.57 -3.48
C ARG A 10 -7.31 12.92 -3.61
N ARG A 11 -7.90 12.68 -4.79
CA ARG A 11 -9.32 12.97 -5.01
C ARG A 11 -10.20 12.18 -4.05
N LYS A 12 -9.89 10.91 -3.82
CA LYS A 12 -10.69 10.09 -2.93
C LYS A 12 -10.60 10.59 -1.50
N ARG A 13 -9.41 10.99 -1.06
CA ARG A 13 -9.24 11.56 0.26
C ARG A 13 -10.11 12.82 0.42
N MET A 14 -10.08 13.69 -0.59
CA MET A 14 -10.85 14.92 -0.54
C MET A 14 -12.36 14.63 -0.55
N ASN A 15 -12.77 13.63 -1.31
CA ASN A 15 -14.18 13.23 -1.33
C ASN A 15 -14.65 12.74 0.02
N ARG A 16 -13.75 12.17 0.81
CA ARG A 16 -14.07 11.75 2.18
C ARG A 16 -13.94 12.90 3.17
N GLN A 17 -13.61 14.10 2.68
CA GLN A 17 -13.47 15.31 3.49
C GLN A 17 -12.38 15.20 4.55
N TYR A 18 -11.34 14.44 4.24
CA TYR A 18 -10.14 14.36 5.09
C TYR A 18 -9.09 15.31 4.54
N SER A 19 -8.44 16.05 5.44
CA SER A 19 -7.21 16.74 5.08
C SER A 19 -6.07 15.73 5.01
N GLN A 20 -4.92 16.14 4.47
CA GLN A 20 -3.75 15.27 4.51
C GLN A 20 -3.37 14.91 5.95
N ARG A 21 -3.51 15.88 6.84
CA ARG A 21 -3.22 15.67 8.25
C ARG A 21 -4.19 14.67 8.87
N ASP A 22 -5.46 14.76 8.52
CA ASP A 22 -6.47 13.83 9.03
C ASP A 22 -6.14 12.40 8.63
N LEU A 23 -5.85 12.19 7.35
CA LEU A 23 -5.54 10.86 6.88
C LEU A 23 -4.24 10.35 7.50
N ALA A 24 -3.24 11.23 7.61
CA ALA A 24 -1.97 10.85 8.24
C ALA A 24 -2.21 10.36 9.66
N TYR A 25 -3.03 11.06 10.42
CA TYR A 25 -3.35 10.65 11.77
C TYR A 25 -4.03 9.28 11.79
N LEU A 26 -4.99 9.08 10.89
CA LEU A 26 -5.74 7.82 10.85
C LEU A 26 -4.88 6.61 10.49
N VAL A 27 -3.83 6.82 9.71
CA VAL A 27 -2.95 5.73 9.31
C VAL A 27 -1.61 5.77 10.04
N ARG A 28 -1.49 6.64 11.04
CA ARG A 28 -0.33 6.72 11.91
C ARG A 28 0.97 7.02 11.16
N LYS A 29 0.88 7.94 10.22
CA LYS A 29 2.04 8.41 9.47
C LYS A 29 2.09 9.92 9.52
N SER A 30 3.17 10.51 9.01
CA SER A 30 3.29 11.95 8.95
C SER A 30 2.48 12.50 7.78
N GLN A 31 2.10 13.78 7.89
CA GLN A 31 1.46 14.46 6.77
C GLN A 31 2.36 14.46 5.55
N ASN A 32 3.67 14.56 5.74
CA ASN A 32 4.62 14.55 4.65
C ASN A 32 4.55 13.22 3.86
N THR A 33 4.36 12.10 4.56
CA THR A 33 4.21 10.81 3.91
C THR A 33 3.01 10.82 2.96
N ILE A 34 1.87 11.34 3.44
CA ILE A 34 0.67 11.42 2.62
C ILE A 34 0.91 12.33 1.41
N SER A 35 1.55 13.47 1.61
CA SER A 35 1.86 14.39 0.53
C SER A 35 2.72 13.72 -0.55
N LEU A 36 3.74 12.99 -0.13
CA LEU A 36 4.62 12.31 -1.08
C LEU A 36 3.90 11.24 -1.88
N LEU A 37 2.98 10.51 -1.24
CA LEU A 37 2.18 9.51 -1.94
C LEU A 37 1.26 10.16 -2.97
N GLU A 38 0.67 11.30 -2.63
CA GLU A 38 -0.30 11.96 -3.50
C GLU A 38 0.33 12.75 -4.64
N THR A 39 1.60 13.06 -4.54
CA THR A 39 2.31 13.79 -5.59
C THR A 39 3.14 12.87 -6.49
N GLY A 40 3.18 11.60 -6.17
CA GLY A 40 3.96 10.63 -6.95
C GLY A 40 5.43 10.62 -6.62
N LYS A 41 5.86 11.40 -5.63
CA LYS A 41 7.27 11.44 -5.24
C LYS A 41 7.68 10.23 -4.41
N MET A 42 6.72 9.53 -3.84
CA MET A 42 6.96 8.27 -3.16
C MET A 42 6.03 7.25 -3.81
N PRO A 43 6.49 6.59 -4.88
CA PRO A 43 5.60 5.71 -5.66
C PRO A 43 5.26 4.39 -4.99
N THR A 44 6.03 3.99 -3.98
CA THR A 44 5.81 2.70 -3.33
C THR A 44 5.59 2.89 -1.83
N LEU A 45 4.92 1.92 -1.23
CA LEU A 45 4.65 1.93 0.20
C LEU A 45 4.50 0.48 0.66
N THR A 46 4.51 0.28 1.98
CA THR A 46 4.33 -1.06 2.52
C THR A 46 2.90 -1.53 2.28
N GLU A 47 2.72 -2.83 2.22
CA GLU A 47 1.41 -3.42 2.08
C GLU A 47 0.49 -3.02 3.22
N ASP A 48 1.02 -3.05 4.45
CA ASP A 48 0.23 -2.67 5.61
C ASP A 48 -0.32 -1.26 5.50
N LEU A 49 0.51 -0.32 5.06
CA LEU A 49 0.06 1.06 4.92
C LEU A 49 -0.97 1.19 3.82
N ALA A 50 -0.78 0.51 2.68
CA ALA A 50 -1.73 0.55 1.58
C ALA A 50 -3.09 0.02 2.01
N LEU A 51 -3.10 -1.08 2.75
CA LEU A 51 -4.35 -1.67 3.22
C LEU A 51 -5.05 -0.77 4.24
N LEU A 52 -4.26 -0.12 5.10
CA LEU A 52 -4.83 0.77 6.10
C LEU A 52 -5.43 2.02 5.45
N ILE A 53 -4.72 2.60 4.47
CA ILE A 53 -5.24 3.75 3.74
C ILE A 53 -6.56 3.36 3.06
N SER A 54 -6.58 2.20 2.40
CA SER A 54 -7.79 1.72 1.72
C SER A 54 -8.94 1.56 2.69
N ALA A 55 -8.67 1.00 3.86
CA ALA A 55 -9.72 0.81 4.88
C ALA A 55 -10.27 2.16 5.35
N ARG A 56 -9.39 3.13 5.57
CA ARG A 56 -9.82 4.44 6.06
C ARG A 56 -10.58 5.24 5.01
N LEU A 57 -10.24 5.03 3.74
CA LEU A 57 -10.94 5.70 2.65
C LEU A 57 -12.19 4.94 2.19
N GLY A 58 -12.36 3.71 2.67
CA GLY A 58 -13.53 2.91 2.31
C GLY A 58 -13.48 2.41 0.88
N VAL A 59 -12.30 2.05 0.38
CA VAL A 59 -12.13 1.58 -1.00
C VAL A 59 -11.45 0.22 -1.00
N ASP A 60 -11.53 -0.45 -2.14
CA ASP A 60 -10.78 -1.69 -2.36
C ASP A 60 -9.35 -1.30 -2.72
N TRP A 61 -8.38 -1.92 -2.07
CA TRP A 61 -6.99 -1.55 -2.30
C TRP A 61 -6.58 -1.75 -3.77
N GLU A 62 -7.17 -2.73 -4.43
CA GLU A 62 -6.81 -3.05 -5.81
C GLU A 62 -7.12 -1.92 -6.79
N ASP A 63 -8.04 -1.04 -6.42
CA ASP A 63 -8.39 0.08 -7.27
C ASP A 63 -7.35 1.19 -7.22
N TYR A 64 -6.58 1.25 -6.15
CA TYR A 64 -5.64 2.36 -5.91
C TYR A 64 -4.19 1.94 -5.82
N PHE A 65 -3.94 0.66 -5.58
CA PHE A 65 -2.59 0.14 -5.39
C PHE A 65 -2.41 -1.14 -6.17
N GLU A 66 -1.17 -1.50 -6.44
CA GLU A 66 -0.85 -2.75 -7.09
C GLU A 66 0.38 -3.36 -6.46
N LEU A 67 0.45 -4.67 -6.49
CA LEU A 67 1.61 -5.40 -5.98
C LEU A 67 2.77 -5.20 -6.95
N GLU A 68 3.95 -5.04 -6.39
CA GLU A 68 5.14 -5.02 -7.21
C GLU A 68 5.55 -6.46 -7.50
N GLU A 69 6.06 -6.66 -8.69
CA GLU A 69 6.40 -8.00 -9.15
C GLU A 69 7.35 -8.72 -8.21
N HIS A 70 8.36 -8.03 -7.74
CA HIS A 70 9.35 -8.67 -6.88
C HIS A 70 8.81 -9.05 -5.50
N GLU A 71 7.67 -8.51 -5.11
CA GLU A 71 7.05 -8.86 -3.83
C GLU A 71 6.41 -10.24 -3.88
N VAL A 72 6.14 -10.72 -5.07
CA VAL A 72 5.48 -12.00 -5.24
C VAL A 72 6.48 -13.13 -5.29
N MET A 73 7.64 -12.86 -5.83
CA MET A 73 8.62 -13.90 -6.13
C MET A 73 9.18 -14.62 -4.91
N PRO A 74 9.49 -13.93 -3.83
CA PRO A 74 10.13 -14.58 -2.68
C PRO A 74 9.33 -15.69 -2.05
N VAL A 75 8.09 -15.71 -2.31
CA VAL A 75 7.23 -16.73 -1.74
C VAL A 75 7.64 -18.10 -2.21
N VAL A 76 8.20 -18.11 -3.31
CA VAL A 76 8.57 -19.34 -3.88
C VAL A 76 9.79 -19.91 -3.23
N GLN A 77 10.33 -19.70 -3.27
CA GLN A 77 11.28 -20.19 -2.92
C GLN A 77 11.60 -20.53 -2.01
N SER A 78 11.46 -20.54 -2.40
CA SER A 78 11.70 -20.91 -1.40
C SER A 78 11.61 -21.38 -1.02
N ALA A 79 11.38 -21.51 -1.47
CA ALA A 79 11.05 -22.04 -0.68
C ALA A 79 11.08 -22.46 -0.54
N VAL A 80 11.10 -22.67 -1.05
CA VAL A 80 10.89 -23.13 -0.40
C VAL A 80 11.00 -23.30 -0.05
N HIS A 81 11.21 -23.35 -0.42
CA HIS A 81 10.99 -23.64 0.41
C HIS A 81 10.99 -23.76 0.86
N THR A 82 11.12 -24.03 0.40
CA THR A 82 10.78 -24.40 1.17
C THR A 82 10.75 -24.59 1.51
N SER A 83 10.95 -24.83 1.11
CA SER A 83 10.62 -25.17 1.88
C SER A 83 10.41 -25.29 2.13
N GLY A 84 10.70 -25.35 1.72
CA GLY A 84 10.17 -25.78 2.31
C GLY A 84 10.02 -25.85 2.37
N GLN A 85 10.05 -26.08 2.24
CA GLN A 85 9.51 -26.26 2.73
C GLN A 85 9.32 -26.37 2.89
N ILE A 86 9.52 -26.63 2.52
CA ILE A 86 8.89 -26.93 2.93
C ILE A 86 8.87 -27.20 2.99
N PRO A 87 9.03 -27.37 2.74
CA PRO A 87 8.60 -27.62 3.09
C PRO A 87 8.61 -27.90 3.18
N LEU A 88 8.71 -28.17 2.82
CA LEU A 88 8.33 -28.45 3.18
C LEU A 88 8.53 -28.81 3.32
N ALA A 89 8.73 -28.84 3.01
CA ALA A 89 8.59 -29.05 3.35
C ALA A 89 8.79 -29.39 3.48
N SER A 90 8.77 -29.61 3.18
CA SER A 90 8.58 -29.76 3.54
C SER A 90 8.50 -30.02 3.70
#